data_4100ca3c8b8d484288e3ef63b8c05b3c
#
_entry.id   4100ca3c8b8d484288e3ef63b8c05b3c
#
_cell.length_a   1.000
_cell.length_b   1.000
_cell.length_c   1.000
_cell.angle_alpha   90.00
_cell.angle_beta   90.00
_cell.angle_gamma   90.00
#
_symmetry.space_group_name_H-M   'P 1'
#
loop_
_entity.id
_entity.type
_entity.pdbx_description
1 polymer ?
#
loop_
_entity_poly.entity_id
_entity_poly.type
_entity_poly.pdbx_seq_one_letter_code
_entity_poly.pdbx_strand_id
1 'polypeptide(L)'
;MKNFFESLGQSAENFVKTVGNVTIMLGQSTYHLFVPPIKFRNIFKQMEFVGVKSLFVVILTGTFTGMVLAMQSYDALKRFGAESLVGPTVALSMARELGPVLTGLMVAGRAGSAMATELGTMRVTEQIDAIYTMALNPVKYLVVPRLVAGITMLPVLAVVTDFVGVLGGYFVGVKLLGINSGVYIGRTVDYVNVDDIFYGLVKSAVFGLIIALVSSYQGYNTSGGAEGVGRAATNAVVLSCVMILVFDYILTSIMF
;
A
#
# COMPACT_ATOMS: atom_id res chain seq x y z
N MET A 1 33.88 -17.62 -17.09
CA MET A 1 34.01 -16.30 -16.43
C MET A 1 33.46 -15.16 -17.30
N LYS A 2 33.78 -15.06 -18.60
CA LYS A 2 33.21 -14.01 -19.48
C LYS A 2 31.67 -13.95 -19.41
N ASN A 3 30.99 -15.08 -19.56
CA ASN A 3 29.50 -15.14 -19.55
C ASN A 3 28.88 -14.70 -18.23
N PHE A 4 29.59 -14.84 -17.10
CA PHE A 4 29.09 -14.39 -15.78
C PHE A 4 29.14 -12.86 -15.68
N PHE A 5 30.21 -12.22 -16.10
CA PHE A 5 30.31 -10.75 -16.08
C PHE A 5 29.38 -10.09 -17.11
N GLU A 6 29.18 -10.71 -18.27
CA GLU A 6 28.24 -10.26 -19.28
C GLU A 6 26.79 -10.37 -18.77
N SER A 7 26.44 -11.47 -18.11
CA SER A 7 25.10 -11.65 -17.48
C SER A 7 24.86 -10.66 -16.35
N LEU A 8 25.86 -10.39 -15.52
CA LEU A 8 25.79 -9.35 -14.48
C LEU A 8 25.64 -7.95 -15.08
N GLY A 9 26.38 -7.63 -16.12
CA GLY A 9 26.28 -6.36 -16.84
C GLY A 9 24.90 -6.14 -17.45
N GLN A 10 24.35 -7.17 -18.13
CA GLN A 10 23.00 -7.12 -18.70
C GLN A 10 21.93 -6.98 -17.62
N SER A 11 22.06 -7.67 -16.49
CA SER A 11 21.12 -7.54 -15.36
C SER A 11 21.14 -6.13 -14.77
N ALA A 12 22.31 -5.54 -14.58
CA ALA A 12 22.47 -4.17 -14.11
C ALA A 12 21.90 -3.15 -15.11
N GLU A 13 22.15 -3.33 -16.39
CA GLU A 13 21.59 -2.47 -17.45
C GLU A 13 20.07 -2.55 -17.49
N ASN A 14 19.49 -3.74 -17.42
CA ASN A 14 18.06 -3.93 -17.40
C ASN A 14 17.42 -3.31 -16.14
N PHE A 15 18.07 -3.42 -14.99
CA PHE A 15 17.61 -2.78 -13.75
C PHE A 15 17.58 -1.25 -13.90
N VAL A 16 18.66 -0.64 -14.37
CA VAL A 16 18.75 0.82 -14.59
C VAL A 16 17.70 1.28 -15.61
N LYS A 17 17.51 0.55 -16.70
CA LYS A 17 16.46 0.83 -17.69
C LYS A 17 15.07 0.76 -17.08
N THR A 18 14.79 -0.25 -16.26
CA THR A 18 13.49 -0.41 -15.59
C THR A 18 13.22 0.75 -14.64
N VAL A 19 14.19 1.10 -13.80
CA VAL A 19 14.08 2.25 -12.88
C VAL A 19 13.88 3.55 -13.67
N GLY A 20 14.64 3.76 -14.74
CA GLY A 20 14.48 4.92 -15.62
C GLY A 20 13.08 5.01 -16.24
N ASN A 21 12.56 3.90 -16.77
CA ASN A 21 11.22 3.87 -17.37
C ASN A 21 10.10 4.12 -16.35
N VAL A 22 10.23 3.57 -15.13
CA VAL A 22 9.29 3.84 -14.02
C VAL A 22 9.32 5.32 -13.64
N THR A 23 10.51 5.91 -13.55
CA THR A 23 10.68 7.33 -13.24
C THR A 23 10.09 8.24 -14.34
N ILE A 24 10.28 7.87 -15.60
CA ILE A 24 9.68 8.58 -16.74
C ILE A 24 8.15 8.48 -16.69
N MET A 25 7.61 7.29 -16.41
CA MET A 25 6.16 7.10 -16.26
C MET A 25 5.59 7.94 -15.11
N LEU A 26 6.29 8.02 -13.98
CA LEU A 26 5.92 8.88 -12.86
C LEU A 26 5.94 10.35 -13.27
N GLY A 27 7.01 10.82 -13.91
CA GLY A 27 7.13 12.20 -14.40
C GLY A 27 6.02 12.58 -15.39
N GLN A 28 5.75 11.72 -16.37
CA GLN A 28 4.64 11.90 -17.31
C GLN A 28 3.29 11.93 -16.60
N SER A 29 3.07 11.04 -15.64
CA SER A 29 1.82 10.98 -14.89
C SER A 29 1.62 12.24 -14.05
N THR A 30 2.67 12.72 -13.39
CA THR A 30 2.64 13.97 -12.61
C THR A 30 2.37 15.18 -13.51
N TYR A 31 3.02 15.27 -14.66
CA TYR A 31 2.74 16.32 -15.65
C TYR A 31 1.28 16.31 -16.10
N HIS A 32 0.76 15.14 -16.48
CA HIS A 32 -0.62 15.00 -16.95
C HIS A 32 -1.68 15.17 -15.86
N LEU A 33 -1.33 15.11 -14.60
CA LEU A 33 -2.24 15.40 -13.48
C LEU A 33 -2.68 16.88 -13.50
N PHE A 34 -1.78 17.79 -13.92
CA PHE A 34 -2.05 19.24 -13.96
C PHE A 34 -2.58 19.74 -15.32
N VAL A 35 -2.56 18.88 -16.36
CA VAL A 35 -3.02 19.27 -17.69
C VAL A 35 -4.49 18.87 -17.90
N PRO A 36 -5.42 19.82 -18.10
CA PRO A 36 -6.82 19.50 -18.42
C PRO A 36 -6.96 18.82 -19.79
N PRO A 37 -8.05 18.08 -20.09
CA PRO A 37 -9.19 17.80 -19.23
C PRO A 37 -8.93 16.64 -18.25
N ILE A 38 -9.30 16.83 -16.99
CA ILE A 38 -9.24 15.79 -15.96
C ILE A 38 -10.59 15.06 -15.94
N LYS A 39 -10.58 13.73 -16.11
CA LYS A 39 -11.80 12.91 -16.10
C LYS A 39 -12.09 12.42 -14.67
N PHE A 40 -12.69 13.25 -13.84
CA PHE A 40 -13.03 12.93 -12.44
C PHE A 40 -13.79 11.61 -12.29
N ARG A 41 -14.68 11.29 -13.22
CA ARG A 41 -15.43 10.02 -13.21
C ARG A 41 -14.51 8.79 -13.17
N ASN A 42 -13.39 8.84 -13.91
CA ASN A 42 -12.42 7.72 -13.92
C ASN A 42 -11.67 7.65 -12.59
N ILE A 43 -11.34 8.80 -11.99
CA ILE A 43 -10.68 8.87 -10.68
C ILE A 43 -11.60 8.25 -9.62
N PHE A 44 -12.86 8.67 -9.52
CA PHE A 44 -13.82 8.10 -8.57
C PHE A 44 -14.03 6.60 -8.75
N LYS A 45 -14.10 6.11 -10.00
CA LYS A 45 -14.18 4.68 -10.28
C LYS A 45 -12.96 3.92 -9.77
N GLN A 46 -11.75 4.47 -9.93
CA GLN A 46 -10.53 3.86 -9.40
C GLN A 46 -10.45 3.98 -7.87
N MET A 47 -10.93 5.07 -7.28
CA MET A 47 -11.03 5.21 -5.82
C MET A 47 -11.99 4.17 -5.21
N GLU A 48 -13.14 3.95 -5.82
CA GLU A 48 -14.05 2.87 -5.43
C GLU A 48 -13.37 1.51 -5.53
N PHE A 49 -12.67 1.27 -6.64
CA PHE A 49 -11.98 0.01 -6.89
C PHE A 49 -10.87 -0.26 -5.87
N VAL A 50 -10.03 0.73 -5.55
CA VAL A 50 -8.93 0.59 -4.58
C VAL A 50 -9.46 0.57 -3.15
N GLY A 51 -10.36 1.51 -2.81
CA GLY A 51 -10.86 1.72 -1.46
C GLY A 51 -11.95 0.73 -1.08
N VAL A 52 -13.15 0.94 -1.60
CA VAL A 52 -14.35 0.22 -1.14
C VAL A 52 -14.22 -1.29 -1.27
N LYS A 53 -13.72 -1.75 -2.40
CA LYS A 53 -13.55 -3.19 -2.63
C LYS A 53 -12.43 -3.84 -1.81
N SER A 54 -11.55 -3.07 -1.15
CA SER A 54 -10.52 -3.60 -0.24
C SER A 54 -10.94 -3.56 1.23
N LEU A 55 -12.01 -2.86 1.59
CA LEU A 55 -12.44 -2.65 2.98
C LEU A 55 -12.56 -3.96 3.77
N PHE A 56 -13.18 -4.98 3.20
CA PHE A 56 -13.40 -6.25 3.92
C PHE A 56 -12.08 -6.89 4.36
N VAL A 57 -11.12 -6.98 3.46
CA VAL A 57 -9.81 -7.61 3.75
C VAL A 57 -9.05 -6.78 4.78
N VAL A 58 -9.07 -5.45 4.63
CA VAL A 58 -8.39 -4.49 5.51
C VAL A 58 -9.00 -4.53 6.93
N ILE A 59 -10.31 -4.54 7.07
CA ILE A 59 -11.00 -4.66 8.35
C ILE A 59 -10.64 -5.98 9.03
N LEU A 60 -10.69 -7.09 8.29
CA LEU A 60 -10.39 -8.41 8.85
C LEU A 60 -8.95 -8.48 9.36
N THR A 61 -7.98 -8.10 8.52
CA THR A 61 -6.56 -8.15 8.86
C THR A 61 -6.21 -7.20 10.00
N GLY A 62 -6.70 -5.96 9.97
CA GLY A 62 -6.49 -4.97 11.04
C GLY A 62 -7.01 -5.44 12.38
N THR A 63 -8.25 -5.94 12.42
CA THR A 63 -8.87 -6.42 13.66
C THR A 63 -8.07 -7.57 14.28
N PHE A 64 -7.75 -8.62 13.53
CA PHE A 64 -7.01 -9.76 14.06
C PHE A 64 -5.58 -9.39 14.45
N THR A 65 -4.92 -8.52 13.71
CA THR A 65 -3.58 -8.05 14.07
C THR A 65 -3.61 -7.30 15.40
N GLY A 66 -4.56 -6.39 15.60
CA GLY A 66 -4.73 -5.68 16.87
C GLY A 66 -5.02 -6.62 18.04
N MET A 67 -5.84 -7.63 17.84
CA MET A 67 -6.13 -8.67 18.86
C MET A 67 -4.87 -9.45 19.25
N VAL A 68 -4.10 -9.93 18.26
CA VAL A 68 -2.86 -10.69 18.49
C VAL A 68 -1.82 -9.81 19.17
N LEU A 69 -1.67 -8.57 18.72
CA LEU A 69 -0.71 -7.62 19.30
C LEU A 69 -1.04 -7.33 20.77
N ALA A 70 -2.31 -7.16 21.12
CA ALA A 70 -2.73 -6.97 22.52
C ALA A 70 -2.38 -8.19 23.39
N MET A 71 -2.60 -9.40 22.89
CA MET A 71 -2.27 -10.63 23.62
C MET A 71 -0.76 -10.76 23.83
N GLN A 72 0.05 -10.55 22.80
CA GLN A 72 1.51 -10.64 22.88
C GLN A 72 2.09 -9.55 23.78
N SER A 73 1.59 -8.31 23.66
CA SER A 73 2.03 -7.19 24.50
C SER A 73 1.68 -7.42 25.97
N TYR A 74 0.51 -7.99 26.26
CA TYR A 74 0.11 -8.33 27.63
C TYR A 74 1.06 -9.34 28.26
N ASP A 75 1.37 -10.45 27.58
CA ASP A 75 2.28 -11.48 28.09
C ASP A 75 3.69 -10.92 28.38
N ALA A 76 4.16 -10.00 27.54
CA ALA A 76 5.45 -9.35 27.76
C ALA A 76 5.42 -8.35 28.93
N LEU A 77 4.42 -7.47 28.96
CA LEU A 77 4.33 -6.36 29.93
C LEU A 77 3.91 -6.84 31.34
N LYS A 78 3.13 -7.93 31.42
CA LYS A 78 2.72 -8.53 32.69
C LYS A 78 3.90 -8.94 33.57
N ARG A 79 5.00 -9.39 32.97
CA ARG A 79 6.24 -9.76 33.70
C ARG A 79 6.86 -8.58 34.45
N PHE A 80 6.57 -7.35 34.02
CA PHE A 80 7.08 -6.11 34.59
C PHE A 80 6.01 -5.34 35.38
N GLY A 81 4.80 -5.90 35.55
CA GLY A 81 3.69 -5.21 36.21
C GLY A 81 3.17 -3.99 35.43
N ALA A 82 3.44 -3.94 34.11
CA ALA A 82 3.15 -2.78 33.24
C ALA A 82 1.96 -3.05 32.29
N GLU A 83 0.97 -3.81 32.73
CA GLU A 83 -0.20 -4.23 31.94
C GLU A 83 -1.01 -3.01 31.43
N SER A 84 -0.96 -1.90 32.15
CA SER A 84 -1.61 -0.64 31.74
C SER A 84 -1.07 -0.03 30.45
N LEU A 85 0.10 -0.47 29.98
CA LEU A 85 0.74 0.01 28.75
C LEU A 85 0.35 -0.81 27.50
N VAL A 86 -0.46 -1.86 27.64
CA VAL A 86 -0.91 -2.68 26.49
C VAL A 86 -1.69 -1.83 25.48
N GLY A 87 -2.62 -1.00 25.95
CA GLY A 87 -3.39 -0.11 25.07
C GLY A 87 -2.51 0.85 24.24
N PRO A 88 -1.65 1.65 24.89
CA PRO A 88 -0.68 2.49 24.20
C PRO A 88 0.19 1.74 23.19
N THR A 89 0.72 0.58 23.58
CA THR A 89 1.59 -0.23 22.70
C THR A 89 0.84 -0.66 21.43
N VAL A 90 -0.39 -1.15 21.57
CA VAL A 90 -1.22 -1.54 20.41
C VAL A 90 -1.50 -0.33 19.53
N ALA A 91 -1.95 0.78 20.11
CA ALA A 91 -2.36 1.96 19.34
C ALA A 91 -1.17 2.60 18.60
N LEU A 92 -0.02 2.78 19.27
CA LEU A 92 1.18 3.33 18.64
C LEU A 92 1.75 2.40 17.56
N SER A 93 1.80 1.09 17.82
CA SER A 93 2.28 0.14 16.82
C SER A 93 1.38 0.09 15.59
N MET A 94 0.06 0.18 15.76
CA MET A 94 -0.87 0.26 14.63
C MET A 94 -0.68 1.57 13.87
N ALA A 95 -0.80 2.72 14.54
CA ALA A 95 -0.80 4.01 13.87
C ALA A 95 0.52 4.34 13.16
N ARG A 96 1.67 3.98 13.74
CA ARG A 96 2.99 4.33 13.19
C ARG A 96 3.49 3.38 12.10
N GLU A 97 3.20 2.07 12.24
CA GLU A 97 3.85 1.04 11.43
C GLU A 97 2.85 0.03 10.85
N LEU A 98 2.21 -0.76 11.71
CA LEU A 98 1.47 -1.93 11.27
C LEU A 98 0.24 -1.58 10.41
N GLY A 99 -0.49 -0.54 10.76
CA GLY A 99 -1.65 -0.10 9.98
C GLY A 99 -1.30 0.27 8.54
N PRO A 100 -0.39 1.23 8.32
CA PRO A 100 0.08 1.59 6.99
C PRO A 100 0.66 0.41 6.20
N VAL A 101 1.57 -0.38 6.80
CA VAL A 101 2.25 -1.49 6.14
C VAL A 101 1.27 -2.60 5.78
N LEU A 102 0.45 -3.07 6.73
CA LEU A 102 -0.52 -4.15 6.48
C LEU A 102 -1.56 -3.73 5.44
N THR A 103 -2.07 -2.50 5.53
CA THR A 103 -2.96 -1.96 4.49
C THR A 103 -2.29 -1.98 3.13
N GLY A 104 -1.04 -1.51 3.04
CA GLY A 104 -0.27 -1.53 1.81
C GLY A 104 -0.11 -2.93 1.23
N LEU A 105 0.31 -3.91 2.04
CA LEU A 105 0.49 -5.29 1.59
C LEU A 105 -0.81 -5.94 1.11
N MET A 106 -1.93 -5.74 1.85
CA MET A 106 -3.24 -6.26 1.47
C MET A 106 -3.77 -5.63 0.17
N VAL A 107 -3.61 -4.31 0.04
CA VAL A 107 -4.03 -3.59 -1.17
C VAL A 107 -3.13 -3.93 -2.36
N ALA A 108 -1.82 -4.13 -2.17
CA ALA A 108 -0.91 -4.60 -3.22
C ALA A 108 -1.35 -5.97 -3.76
N GLY A 109 -1.65 -6.90 -2.87
CA GLY A 109 -2.12 -8.25 -3.24
C GLY A 109 -3.45 -8.22 -4.00
N ARG A 110 -4.41 -7.40 -3.54
CA ARG A 110 -5.77 -7.37 -4.13
C ARG A 110 -5.90 -6.36 -5.28
N ALA A 111 -5.67 -5.08 -5.01
CA ALA A 111 -5.88 -4.03 -6.02
C ALA A 111 -4.69 -3.90 -6.97
N GLY A 112 -3.45 -4.06 -6.47
CA GLY A 112 -2.24 -4.01 -7.27
C GLY A 112 -2.20 -5.11 -8.33
N SER A 113 -2.45 -6.36 -7.95
CA SER A 113 -2.54 -7.48 -8.91
C SER A 113 -3.62 -7.26 -9.96
N ALA A 114 -4.80 -6.81 -9.55
CA ALA A 114 -5.91 -6.56 -10.46
C ALA A 114 -5.64 -5.40 -11.43
N MET A 115 -4.96 -4.32 -10.97
CA MET A 115 -4.51 -3.22 -11.84
C MET A 115 -3.53 -3.70 -12.92
N ALA A 116 -2.55 -4.52 -12.52
CA ALA A 116 -1.57 -5.08 -13.44
C ALA A 116 -2.24 -6.03 -14.44
N THR A 117 -3.18 -6.86 -14.00
CA THR A 117 -3.95 -7.76 -14.84
C THR A 117 -4.82 -6.98 -15.85
N GLU A 118 -5.54 -5.95 -15.40
CA GLU A 118 -6.41 -5.14 -16.27
C GLU A 118 -5.58 -4.45 -17.36
N LEU A 119 -4.50 -3.76 -17.00
CA LEU A 119 -3.62 -3.09 -17.96
C LEU A 119 -2.88 -4.09 -18.86
N GLY A 120 -2.44 -5.21 -18.30
CA GLY A 120 -1.78 -6.27 -19.05
C GLY A 120 -2.71 -6.91 -20.09
N THR A 121 -3.96 -7.13 -19.75
CA THR A 121 -4.98 -7.60 -20.70
C THR A 121 -5.23 -6.57 -21.80
N MET A 122 -5.37 -5.28 -21.42
CA MET A 122 -5.52 -4.20 -22.41
C MET A 122 -4.31 -4.08 -23.34
N ARG A 123 -3.10 -4.40 -22.85
CA ARG A 123 -1.88 -4.38 -23.65
C ARG A 123 -1.85 -5.53 -24.64
N VAL A 124 -2.14 -6.73 -24.20
CA VAL A 124 -2.13 -7.95 -25.03
C VAL A 124 -3.24 -7.94 -26.10
N THR A 125 -4.37 -7.29 -25.81
CA THR A 125 -5.49 -7.13 -26.74
C THR A 125 -5.42 -5.84 -27.58
N GLU A 126 -4.26 -5.15 -27.59
CA GLU A 126 -3.99 -3.93 -28.37
C GLU A 126 -4.92 -2.73 -28.05
N GLN A 127 -5.67 -2.79 -26.94
CA GLN A 127 -6.56 -1.69 -26.54
C GLN A 127 -5.78 -0.41 -26.19
N ILE A 128 -4.54 -0.54 -25.67
CA ILE A 128 -3.68 0.61 -25.39
C ILE A 128 -3.26 1.28 -26.69
N ASP A 129 -2.97 0.50 -27.74
CA ASP A 129 -2.58 1.03 -29.04
C ASP A 129 -3.79 1.67 -29.75
N ALA A 130 -4.99 1.12 -29.56
CA ALA A 130 -6.23 1.76 -30.01
C ALA A 130 -6.47 3.13 -29.35
N ILE A 131 -6.09 3.33 -28.08
CA ILE A 131 -6.15 4.64 -27.42
C ILE A 131 -5.18 5.63 -28.08
N TYR A 132 -3.97 5.19 -28.47
CA TYR A 132 -3.02 6.01 -29.23
C TYR A 132 -3.56 6.44 -30.59
N THR A 133 -4.20 5.53 -31.33
CA THR A 133 -4.78 5.86 -32.65
C THR A 133 -5.92 6.87 -32.56
N MET A 134 -6.60 6.95 -31.41
CA MET A 134 -7.60 7.98 -31.12
C MET A 134 -6.99 9.32 -30.65
N ALA A 135 -5.68 9.53 -30.80
CA ALA A 135 -4.94 10.71 -30.34
C ALA A 135 -5.07 10.99 -28.83
N LEU A 136 -5.35 9.98 -28.03
CA LEU A 136 -5.40 10.07 -26.57
C LEU A 136 -4.09 9.56 -25.98
N ASN A 137 -3.61 10.21 -24.90
CA ASN A 137 -2.45 9.71 -24.18
C ASN A 137 -2.87 8.62 -23.19
N PRO A 138 -2.42 7.34 -23.37
CA PRO A 138 -2.81 6.24 -22.50
C PRO A 138 -2.35 6.41 -21.06
N VAL A 139 -1.18 7.02 -20.82
CA VAL A 139 -0.68 7.28 -19.46
C VAL A 139 -1.66 8.19 -18.72
N LYS A 140 -2.09 9.28 -19.36
CA LYS A 140 -3.08 10.21 -18.81
C LYS A 140 -4.42 9.54 -18.52
N TYR A 141 -4.86 8.65 -19.43
CA TYR A 141 -6.19 8.05 -19.34
C TYR A 141 -6.25 6.87 -18.37
N LEU A 142 -5.19 6.06 -18.31
CA LEU A 142 -5.17 4.80 -17.57
C LEU A 142 -4.36 4.88 -16.27
N VAL A 143 -3.17 5.50 -16.29
CA VAL A 143 -2.23 5.49 -15.15
C VAL A 143 -2.59 6.57 -14.14
N VAL A 144 -2.79 7.82 -14.59
CA VAL A 144 -3.07 8.96 -13.69
C VAL A 144 -4.23 8.72 -12.72
N PRO A 145 -5.42 8.22 -13.15
CA PRO A 145 -6.51 7.95 -12.23
C PRO A 145 -6.18 6.90 -11.17
N ARG A 146 -5.35 5.89 -11.51
CA ARG A 146 -4.89 4.84 -10.58
C ARG A 146 -3.92 5.39 -9.55
N LEU A 147 -2.99 6.26 -9.96
CA LEU A 147 -2.06 6.94 -9.05
C LEU A 147 -2.80 7.81 -8.04
N VAL A 148 -3.72 8.65 -8.49
CA VAL A 148 -4.53 9.49 -7.61
C VAL A 148 -5.34 8.64 -6.63
N ALA A 149 -5.98 7.58 -7.12
CA ALA A 149 -6.74 6.67 -6.27
C ALA A 149 -5.85 5.97 -5.24
N GLY A 150 -4.65 5.52 -5.60
CA GLY A 150 -3.69 4.92 -4.68
C GLY A 150 -3.29 5.88 -3.57
N ILE A 151 -2.81 7.08 -3.94
CA ILE A 151 -2.34 8.11 -2.98
C ILE A 151 -3.45 8.54 -2.01
N THR A 152 -4.70 8.61 -2.47
CA THR A 152 -5.81 9.11 -1.63
C THR A 152 -6.50 8.02 -0.83
N MET A 153 -6.68 6.84 -1.39
CA MET A 153 -7.46 5.78 -0.74
C MET A 153 -6.65 4.95 0.25
N LEU A 154 -5.33 4.81 0.07
CA LEU A 154 -4.54 4.08 1.06
C LEU A 154 -4.51 4.74 2.43
N PRO A 155 -4.31 6.06 2.57
CA PRO A 155 -4.46 6.72 3.88
C PRO A 155 -5.82 6.48 4.52
N VAL A 156 -6.89 6.56 3.74
CA VAL A 156 -8.26 6.29 4.25
C VAL A 156 -8.39 4.86 4.76
N LEU A 157 -7.86 3.89 4.02
CA LEU A 157 -7.87 2.48 4.43
C LEU A 157 -6.98 2.24 5.65
N ALA A 158 -5.83 2.92 5.77
CA ALA A 158 -4.96 2.83 6.93
C ALA A 158 -5.66 3.32 8.20
N VAL A 159 -6.37 4.45 8.14
CA VAL A 159 -7.21 4.91 9.27
C VAL A 159 -8.23 3.86 9.68
N VAL A 160 -8.88 3.22 8.72
CA VAL A 160 -9.83 2.12 9.02
C VAL A 160 -9.11 0.96 9.70
N THR A 161 -7.93 0.55 9.19
CA THR A 161 -7.11 -0.53 9.77
C THR A 161 -6.71 -0.21 11.21
N ASP A 162 -6.25 1.01 11.46
CA ASP A 162 -5.82 1.47 12.79
C ASP A 162 -7.00 1.46 13.76
N PHE A 163 -8.12 2.01 13.34
CA PHE A 163 -9.33 2.06 14.17
C PHE A 163 -9.82 0.67 14.55
N VAL A 164 -9.98 -0.24 13.58
CA VAL A 164 -10.46 -1.60 13.87
C VAL A 164 -9.41 -2.43 14.62
N GLY A 165 -8.11 -2.18 14.40
CA GLY A 165 -7.02 -2.82 15.11
C GLY A 165 -7.00 -2.42 16.59
N VAL A 166 -7.12 -1.13 16.88
CA VAL A 166 -7.22 -0.63 18.27
C VAL A 166 -8.49 -1.16 18.95
N LEU A 167 -9.62 -1.21 18.25
CA LEU A 167 -10.85 -1.83 18.79
C LEU A 167 -10.68 -3.32 19.06
N GLY A 168 -10.03 -4.07 18.18
CA GLY A 168 -9.70 -5.48 18.38
C GLY A 168 -8.79 -5.67 19.59
N GLY A 169 -7.76 -4.83 19.73
CA GLY A 169 -6.87 -4.80 20.89
C GLY A 169 -7.60 -4.48 22.18
N TYR A 170 -8.51 -3.50 22.15
CA TYR A 170 -9.38 -3.18 23.30
C TYR A 170 -10.26 -4.37 23.71
N PHE A 171 -10.88 -5.04 22.74
CA PHE A 171 -11.71 -6.20 23.03
C PHE A 171 -10.92 -7.30 23.74
N VAL A 172 -9.73 -7.64 23.28
CA VAL A 172 -8.88 -8.64 23.93
C VAL A 172 -8.36 -8.12 25.27
N GLY A 173 -7.78 -6.94 25.32
CA GLY A 173 -7.17 -6.38 26.53
C GLY A 173 -8.16 -6.24 27.69
N VAL A 174 -9.36 -5.74 27.42
CA VAL A 174 -10.35 -5.47 28.47
C VAL A 174 -11.24 -6.68 28.75
N LYS A 175 -11.78 -7.34 27.70
CA LYS A 175 -12.79 -8.39 27.88
C LYS A 175 -12.20 -9.77 28.15
N LEU A 176 -11.03 -10.09 27.57
CA LEU A 176 -10.39 -11.41 27.74
C LEU A 176 -9.30 -11.39 28.81
N LEU A 177 -8.49 -10.34 28.86
CA LEU A 177 -7.32 -10.24 29.75
C LEU A 177 -7.63 -9.49 31.05
N GLY A 178 -8.81 -8.85 31.18
CA GLY A 178 -9.27 -8.24 32.42
C GLY A 178 -8.61 -6.90 32.78
N ILE A 179 -7.96 -6.22 31.83
CA ILE A 179 -7.42 -4.88 32.07
C ILE A 179 -8.59 -3.91 32.30
N ASN A 180 -8.47 -3.01 33.28
CA ASN A 180 -9.49 -2.01 33.55
C ASN A 180 -9.70 -1.11 32.32
N SER A 181 -10.95 -0.99 31.86
CA SER A 181 -11.32 -0.21 30.67
C SER A 181 -10.90 1.25 30.74
N GLY A 182 -11.11 1.90 31.91
CA GLY A 182 -10.72 3.31 32.11
C GLY A 182 -9.21 3.50 32.02
N VAL A 183 -8.42 2.56 32.59
CA VAL A 183 -6.96 2.59 32.49
C VAL A 183 -6.50 2.37 31.06
N TYR A 184 -7.09 1.40 30.36
CA TYR A 184 -6.74 1.09 28.96
C TYR A 184 -6.95 2.32 28.06
N ILE A 185 -8.16 2.91 28.09
CA ILE A 185 -8.50 4.07 27.26
C ILE A 185 -7.71 5.30 27.67
N GLY A 186 -7.68 5.63 28.97
CA GLY A 186 -6.98 6.81 29.46
C GLY A 186 -5.49 6.81 29.07
N ARG A 187 -4.79 5.68 29.33
CA ARG A 187 -3.39 5.55 28.92
C ARG A 187 -3.21 5.60 27.40
N THR A 188 -4.11 5.00 26.61
CA THR A 188 -4.02 5.06 25.16
C THR A 188 -4.12 6.50 24.66
N VAL A 189 -5.05 7.30 25.20
CA VAL A 189 -5.22 8.70 24.82
C VAL A 189 -4.03 9.56 25.26
N ASP A 190 -3.45 9.28 26.45
CA ASP A 190 -2.30 10.04 26.98
C ASP A 190 -1.02 9.85 26.14
N TYR A 191 -0.85 8.66 25.53
CA TYR A 191 0.40 8.32 24.84
C TYR A 191 0.35 8.49 23.31
N VAL A 192 -0.82 8.49 22.70
CA VAL A 192 -0.96 8.64 21.24
C VAL A 192 -1.06 10.12 20.88
N ASN A 193 -0.12 10.62 20.13
CA ASN A 193 -0.10 11.98 19.63
C ASN A 193 -0.70 12.06 18.21
N VAL A 194 -1.16 13.24 17.84
CA VAL A 194 -1.67 13.50 16.49
C VAL A 194 -0.59 13.28 15.42
N ASP A 195 0.66 13.59 15.77
CA ASP A 195 1.83 13.40 14.89
C ASP A 195 2.02 11.93 14.51
N ASP A 196 1.75 10.99 15.42
CA ASP A 196 1.87 9.55 15.16
C ASP A 196 0.91 9.10 14.04
N ILE A 197 -0.32 9.60 14.08
CA ILE A 197 -1.33 9.34 13.06
C ILE A 197 -0.91 10.00 11.74
N PHE A 198 -0.43 11.23 11.79
CA PHE A 198 -0.01 11.95 10.59
C PHE A 198 1.14 11.25 9.86
N TYR A 199 2.15 10.77 10.58
CA TYR A 199 3.25 10.00 10.01
C TYR A 199 2.77 8.71 9.34
N GLY A 200 1.85 7.98 9.97
CA GLY A 200 1.21 6.81 9.36
C GLY A 200 0.45 7.13 8.07
N LEU A 201 -0.27 8.26 8.03
CA LEU A 201 -0.99 8.71 6.84
C LEU A 201 -0.02 9.06 5.69
N VAL A 202 1.08 9.73 5.98
CA VAL A 202 2.10 10.05 4.96
C VAL A 202 2.73 8.76 4.41
N LYS A 203 3.10 7.81 5.28
CA LYS A 203 3.61 6.50 4.85
C LYS A 203 2.62 5.78 3.93
N SER A 204 1.36 5.70 4.33
CA SER A 204 0.33 5.03 3.54
C SER A 204 0.10 5.70 2.18
N ALA A 205 0.18 7.04 2.09
CA ALA A 205 0.10 7.75 0.81
C ALA A 205 1.25 7.39 -0.14
N VAL A 206 2.48 7.29 0.40
CA VAL A 206 3.65 6.84 -0.37
C VAL A 206 3.49 5.39 -0.82
N PHE A 207 3.00 4.50 0.05
CA PHE A 207 2.74 3.11 -0.33
C PHE A 207 1.66 3.01 -1.42
N GLY A 208 0.64 3.86 -1.37
CA GLY A 208 -0.37 3.98 -2.43
C GLY A 208 0.20 4.39 -3.78
N LEU A 209 1.11 5.34 -3.77
CA LEU A 209 1.85 5.74 -4.96
C LEU A 209 2.68 4.57 -5.51
N ILE A 210 3.42 3.86 -4.65
CA ILE A 210 4.27 2.72 -5.04
C ILE A 210 3.42 1.63 -5.68
N ILE A 211 2.33 1.19 -5.03
CA ILE A 211 1.47 0.14 -5.53
C ILE A 211 0.90 0.51 -6.90
N ALA A 212 0.31 1.70 -7.02
CA ALA A 212 -0.32 2.14 -8.25
C ALA A 212 0.69 2.31 -9.40
N LEU A 213 1.89 2.82 -9.11
CA LEU A 213 2.95 3.01 -10.10
C LEU A 213 3.51 1.67 -10.57
N VAL A 214 3.92 0.80 -9.64
CA VAL A 214 4.51 -0.51 -9.95
C VAL A 214 3.52 -1.38 -10.71
N SER A 215 2.27 -1.46 -10.24
CA SER A 215 1.23 -2.26 -10.88
C SER A 215 0.89 -1.73 -12.28
N SER A 216 0.83 -0.42 -12.44
CA SER A 216 0.60 0.20 -13.75
C SER A 216 1.76 -0.05 -14.71
N TYR A 217 3.01 0.05 -14.23
CA TYR A 217 4.19 -0.20 -15.05
C TYR A 217 4.27 -1.66 -15.51
N GLN A 218 4.05 -2.62 -14.60
CA GLN A 218 4.10 -4.05 -14.92
C GLN A 218 2.98 -4.43 -15.92
N GLY A 219 1.78 -3.93 -15.71
CA GLY A 219 0.67 -4.17 -16.63
C GLY A 219 0.87 -3.51 -18.00
N TYR A 220 1.32 -2.27 -18.03
CA TYR A 220 1.52 -1.51 -19.27
C TYR A 220 2.59 -2.12 -20.19
N ASN A 221 3.63 -2.74 -19.62
CA ASN A 221 4.74 -3.36 -20.35
C ASN A 221 4.59 -4.88 -20.50
N THR A 222 3.40 -5.41 -20.29
CA THR A 222 3.13 -6.85 -20.43
C THR A 222 3.32 -7.32 -21.87
N SER A 223 3.93 -8.50 -22.03
CA SER A 223 4.11 -9.20 -23.29
C SER A 223 3.96 -10.71 -23.09
N GLY A 224 3.66 -11.46 -24.13
CA GLY A 224 3.54 -12.93 -24.06
C GLY A 224 2.14 -13.45 -23.73
N GLY A 225 1.10 -12.71 -24.12
CA GLY A 225 -0.29 -13.19 -24.01
C GLY A 225 -0.79 -13.37 -22.58
N ALA A 226 -1.69 -14.31 -22.38
CA ALA A 226 -2.32 -14.56 -21.08
C ALA A 226 -1.30 -14.97 -19.99
N GLU A 227 -0.29 -15.74 -20.34
CA GLU A 227 0.79 -16.11 -19.39
C GLU A 227 1.59 -14.89 -18.94
N GLY A 228 1.87 -13.96 -19.87
CA GLY A 228 2.52 -12.70 -19.56
C GLY A 228 1.71 -11.83 -18.60
N VAL A 229 0.38 -11.79 -18.76
CA VAL A 229 -0.52 -11.08 -17.83
C VAL A 229 -0.44 -11.66 -16.43
N GLY A 230 -0.45 -12.98 -16.29
CA GLY A 230 -0.27 -13.64 -14.98
C GLY A 230 1.06 -13.30 -14.33
N ARG A 231 2.16 -13.34 -15.11
CA ARG A 231 3.50 -12.95 -14.61
C ARG A 231 3.57 -11.48 -14.20
N ALA A 232 2.99 -10.59 -14.99
CA ALA A 232 2.94 -9.16 -14.65
C ALA A 232 2.18 -8.90 -13.34
N ALA A 233 1.05 -9.58 -13.12
CA ALA A 233 0.29 -9.49 -11.87
C ALA A 233 1.11 -9.95 -10.66
N THR A 234 1.77 -11.11 -10.76
CA THR A 234 2.63 -11.63 -9.68
C THR A 234 3.82 -10.69 -9.40
N ASN A 235 4.51 -10.25 -10.45
CA ASN A 235 5.64 -9.32 -10.31
C ASN A 235 5.21 -7.99 -9.70
N ALA A 236 4.03 -7.48 -10.06
CA ALA A 236 3.49 -6.25 -9.49
C ALA A 236 3.29 -6.37 -7.97
N VAL A 237 2.72 -7.49 -7.51
CA VAL A 237 2.54 -7.74 -6.07
C VAL A 237 3.87 -7.86 -5.35
N VAL A 238 4.75 -8.75 -5.83
CA VAL A 238 6.04 -9.01 -5.17
C VAL A 238 6.87 -7.73 -5.08
N LEU A 239 7.00 -7.01 -6.20
CA LEU A 239 7.79 -5.79 -6.23
C LEU A 239 7.17 -4.69 -5.36
N SER A 240 5.84 -4.53 -5.37
CA SER A 240 5.16 -3.57 -4.49
C SER A 240 5.40 -3.90 -3.02
N CYS A 241 5.27 -5.17 -2.61
CA CYS A 241 5.51 -5.59 -1.22
C CYS A 241 6.96 -5.31 -0.79
N VAL A 242 7.94 -5.65 -1.62
CA VAL A 242 9.36 -5.37 -1.32
C VAL A 242 9.60 -3.87 -1.20
N MET A 243 9.08 -3.08 -2.14
CA MET A 243 9.25 -1.61 -2.11
C MET A 243 8.56 -0.98 -0.91
N ILE A 244 7.38 -1.46 -0.50
CA ILE A 244 6.70 -1.00 0.72
C ILE A 244 7.62 -1.20 1.93
N LEU A 245 8.19 -2.39 2.13
CA LEU A 245 9.06 -2.66 3.27
C LEU A 245 10.34 -1.82 3.26
N VAL A 246 10.96 -1.63 2.09
CA VAL A 246 12.14 -0.77 1.95
C VAL A 246 11.82 0.69 2.26
N PHE A 247 10.73 1.21 1.68
CA PHE A 247 10.33 2.60 1.92
C PHE A 247 9.78 2.82 3.32
N ASP A 248 9.18 1.82 3.94
CA ASP A 248 8.77 1.88 5.35
C ASP A 248 9.97 2.16 6.25
N TYR A 249 11.04 1.37 6.11
CA TYR A 249 12.28 1.60 6.86
C TYR A 249 12.87 3.00 6.61
N ILE A 250 12.94 3.44 5.34
CA ILE A 250 13.48 4.76 4.99
C ILE A 250 12.63 5.88 5.62
N LEU A 251 11.31 5.80 5.48
CA LEU A 251 10.39 6.82 6.00
C LEU A 251 10.44 6.85 7.54
N THR A 252 10.46 5.69 8.20
CA THR A 252 10.63 5.62 9.66
C THR A 252 11.92 6.29 10.10
N SER A 253 13.03 5.99 9.45
CA SER A 253 14.34 6.59 9.78
C SER A 253 14.43 8.11 9.55
N ILE A 254 13.56 8.67 8.71
CA ILE A 254 13.52 10.13 8.46
C ILE A 254 12.55 10.83 9.43
N MET A 255 11.49 10.12 9.84
CA MET A 255 10.40 10.70 10.64
C MET A 255 10.62 10.57 12.14
N PHE A 256 11.43 9.60 12.57
CA PHE A 256 11.76 9.31 13.98
C PHE A 256 13.27 9.28 14.21
#